data_48e9d88743cddf77b477f1b87702b83a
#
_entry.id   48e9d88743cddf77b477f1b87702b83a
#
_cell.length_a   1.000
_cell.length_b   1.000
_cell.length_c   1.000
_cell.angle_alpha   90.00
_cell.angle_beta   90.00
_cell.angle_gamma   90.00
#
_symmetry.space_group_name_H-M   'P 1'
#
loop_
_entity.id
_entity.type
_entity.pdbx_description
1 polymer ?
#
loop_
_entity_poly.entity_id
_entity_poly.type
_entity_poly.pdbx_seq_one_letter_code
_entity_poly.pdbx_strand_id
1 'polypeptide(L)' 'MSHSDSVIRLSVSAADDRALDTRIADLAAAFPVGTLVTVTRGTVFNRHGMPPSPAALLCATPPAQAA' A
#
# COMPACT_ATOMS: atom_id res chain seq x y z
N MET A 1 20.64 15.26 12.02
CA MET A 1 19.79 15.32 11.66
C MET A 1 19.19 14.31 11.26
N SER A 2 18.35 14.08 11.43
CA SER A 2 17.77 13.08 11.18
C SER A 2 17.32 13.01 9.95
N HIS A 3 17.20 12.12 9.40
CA HIS A 3 16.67 11.97 8.37
C HIS A 3 15.76 11.18 8.43
N SER A 4 15.03 11.41 8.19
CA SER A 4 13.97 10.80 8.25
C SER A 4 13.80 9.73 7.52
N ASP A 5 13.17 8.87 7.97
CA ASP A 5 12.79 7.84 7.35
C ASP A 5 11.71 8.18 6.51
N SER A 6 11.82 8.22 5.29
CA SER A 6 10.76 8.57 4.40
C SER A 6 9.89 7.39 4.19
N VAL A 7 8.93 7.24 5.00
CA VAL A 7 7.95 6.19 4.83
C VAL A 7 6.89 6.67 3.85
N ILE A 8 6.68 5.91 2.79
CA ILE A 8 5.68 6.24 1.79
C ILE A 8 4.41 5.50 2.14
N ARG A 9 3.31 6.22 2.19
CA ARG A 9 2.01 5.62 2.46
C ARG A 9 1.13 5.76 1.25
N LEU A 10 0.57 4.65 0.81
CA LEU A 10 -0.29 4.63 -0.35
C LEU A 10 -1.59 3.93 0.00
N SER A 11 -2.70 4.55 -0.36
CA SER A 11 -4.00 3.92 -0.19
C SER A 11 -4.46 3.42 -1.53
N VAL A 12 -4.89 2.17 -1.59
CA VAL A 12 -5.41 1.60 -2.82
C VAL A 12 -6.75 0.96 -2.54
N SER A 13 -7.59 0.95 -3.52
CA SER A 13 -8.87 0.24 -3.43
C SER A 13 -9.15 -0.37 -4.79
N ALA A 14 -10.03 -1.34 -4.81
CA ALA A 14 -10.36 -2.03 -6.06
C ALA A 14 -11.78 -2.55 -5.97
N ALA A 15 -12.28 -3.06 -7.08
CA ALA A 15 -13.65 -3.54 -7.14
C ALA A 15 -13.83 -4.83 -6.34
N ASP A 16 -12.82 -5.67 -6.29
CA ASP A 16 -12.88 -6.91 -5.53
C ASP A 16 -11.50 -7.26 -5.00
N ASP A 17 -11.44 -8.31 -4.20
CA ASP A 17 -10.19 -8.70 -3.56
C ASP A 17 -9.11 -9.11 -4.54
N ARG A 18 -9.51 -9.76 -5.62
CA ARG A 18 -8.54 -10.20 -6.62
C ARG A 18 -7.88 -9.01 -7.30
N ALA A 19 -8.68 -8.02 -7.67
CA ALA A 19 -8.15 -6.81 -8.28
C ALA A 19 -7.26 -6.07 -7.30
N LEU A 20 -7.64 -6.07 -6.02
CA LEU A 20 -6.82 -5.43 -5.00
C LEU A 20 -5.48 -6.13 -4.86
N ASP A 21 -5.47 -7.45 -4.84
CA ASP A 21 -4.21 -8.20 -4.74
C ASP A 21 -3.30 -7.88 -5.91
N THR A 22 -3.86 -7.79 -7.10
CA THR A 22 -3.07 -7.44 -8.29
C THR A 22 -2.45 -6.05 -8.15
N ARG A 23 -3.25 -5.10 -7.68
CA ARG A 23 -2.73 -3.75 -7.49
C ARG A 23 -1.64 -3.70 -6.44
N ILE A 24 -1.82 -4.41 -5.34
CA ILE A 24 -0.82 -4.46 -4.29
C ILE A 24 0.48 -5.05 -4.83
N ALA A 25 0.37 -6.13 -5.60
CA ALA A 25 1.56 -6.77 -6.16
C ALA A 25 2.29 -5.84 -7.13
N ASP A 26 1.53 -5.14 -7.97
CA ASP A 26 2.13 -4.20 -8.91
C ASP A 26 2.83 -3.06 -8.21
N LEU A 27 2.21 -2.52 -7.17
CA LEU A 27 2.82 -1.43 -6.43
C LEU A 27 4.07 -1.90 -5.68
N ALA A 28 4.00 -3.07 -5.08
CA ALA A 28 5.15 -3.61 -4.35
C ALA A 28 6.32 -3.84 -5.30
N ALA A 29 6.04 -4.29 -6.51
CA ALA A 29 7.09 -4.55 -7.50
C ALA A 29 7.74 -3.25 -7.99
N ALA A 30 7.07 -2.14 -7.84
CA ALA A 30 7.63 -0.86 -8.28
C ALA A 30 8.66 -0.30 -7.31
N PHE A 31 8.72 -0.82 -6.08
CA PHE A 31 9.70 -0.34 -5.12
C PHE A 31 11.03 -1.04 -5.32
N PRO A 32 12.12 -0.37 -4.96
CA PRO A 32 13.44 -0.99 -5.12
C PRO A 32 13.61 -2.21 -4.23
N VAL A 33 14.52 -3.05 -4.61
CA VAL A 33 14.86 -4.23 -3.83
C VAL A 33 15.31 -3.80 -2.44
N GLY A 34 14.85 -4.50 -1.45
CA GLY A 34 15.18 -4.17 -0.07
C GLY A 34 14.16 -3.29 0.62
N THR A 35 13.19 -2.78 -0.12
CA THR A 35 12.13 -1.98 0.48
C THR A 35 11.23 -2.87 1.31
N LEU A 36 10.95 -2.43 2.53
CA LEU A 36 10.05 -3.15 3.39
C LEU A 36 8.64 -2.60 3.18
N VAL A 37 7.76 -3.43 2.69
CA VAL A 37 6.38 -3.01 2.42
C VAL A 37 5.45 -3.72 3.38
N THR A 38 4.67 -2.94 4.11
CA THR A 38 3.66 -3.46 5.02
C THR A 38 2.29 -3.16 4.43
N VAL A 39 1.44 -4.16 4.40
CA VAL A 39 0.11 -4.02 3.85
C VAL A 39 -0.92 -4.22 4.94
N THR A 40 -1.78 -3.23 5.12
CA THR A 40 -2.89 -3.32 6.05
C THR A 40 -4.17 -3.31 5.24
N ARG A 41 -4.93 -4.38 5.32
CA ARG A 41 -6.17 -4.48 4.55
C ARG A 41 -7.33 -3.92 5.33
N GLY A 42 -8.27 -3.38 4.61
CA GLY A 42 -9.46 -2.81 5.20
C GLY A 42 -10.56 -2.70 4.18
N THR A 43 -11.52 -1.86 4.49
CA THR A 43 -12.68 -1.69 3.64
C THR A 43 -12.99 -0.21 3.53
N VAL A 44 -13.33 0.22 2.33
CA VAL A 44 -13.80 1.57 2.11
C VAL A 44 -15.30 1.52 1.96
N PHE A 45 -15.99 2.31 2.79
CA PHE A 45 -17.43 2.37 2.70
C PHE A 45 -17.84 3.46 1.74
N ASN A 46 -18.60 3.08 0.77
CA ASN A 46 -19.05 4.02 -0.25
C ASN A 46 -20.38 4.63 0.14
N ARG A 47 -20.68 5.77 -0.44
CA ARG A 47 -21.95 6.43 -0.21
C ARG A 47 -23.02 5.88 -1.11
N HIS A 48 -24.22 6.34 -0.91
CA HIS A 48 -25.35 6.06 -1.80
C HIS A 48 -25.69 4.58 -1.89
N GLY A 49 -25.52 3.87 -0.78
CA GLY A 49 -25.95 2.48 -0.75
C GLY A 49 -25.11 1.53 -1.58
N MET A 50 -23.98 1.99 -2.08
CA MET A 50 -23.10 1.10 -2.81
C MET A 50 -22.39 0.15 -1.86
N PRO A 51 -22.11 -1.07 -2.29
CA PRO A 51 -21.42 -2.00 -1.42
C PRO A 51 -20.01 -1.51 -1.10
N PRO A 52 -19.50 -1.86 0.07
CA PRO A 52 -18.14 -1.47 0.41
C PRO A 52 -17.13 -2.14 -0.51
N SER A 53 -16.03 -1.47 -0.72
CA SER A 53 -14.96 -1.96 -1.59
C SER A 53 -13.76 -2.37 -0.77
N PRO A 54 -13.05 -3.40 -1.18
CA PRO A 54 -11.81 -3.76 -0.50
C PRO A 54 -10.75 -2.70 -0.72
N ALA A 55 -9.95 -2.49 0.30
CA ALA A 55 -8.91 -1.47 0.25
C ALA A 55 -7.70 -1.94 1.03
N ALA A 56 -6.60 -1.27 0.84
CA ALA A 56 -5.39 -1.56 1.59
C ALA A 56 -4.56 -0.29 1.73
N LEU A 57 -3.82 -0.24 2.81
CA LEU A 57 -2.84 0.81 3.03
C LEU A 57 -1.47 0.16 2.95
N LEU A 58 -0.65 0.65 2.05
CA LEU A 58 0.71 0.17 1.91
C LEU A 58 1.65 1.18 2.55
N CYS A 59 2.51 0.68 3.41
CA CYS A 59 3.55 1.51 3.99
C CYS A 59 4.88 0.96 3.54
N ALA A 60 5.62 1.73 2.79
CA ALA A 60 6.90 1.30 2.25
C ALA A 60 8.02 2.05 2.92
N THR A 61 8.95 1.29 3.49
CA THR A 61 10.13 1.87 4.12
C THR A 61 11.32 1.55 3.23
N PRO A 62 12.02 2.57 2.74
CA PRO A 62 13.16 2.31 1.86
C PRO A 62 14.25 1.53 2.57
N PRO A 63 15.08 0.82 1.81
CA PRO A 63 16.15 0.06 2.43
C PRO A 63 17.12 0.99 3.13
N ALA A 64 17.66 0.51 4.23
CA ALA A 64 18.64 1.29 4.95
C ALA A 64 19.86 1.46 4.08
N GLN A 65 20.33 2.69 4.00
CA GLN A 65 21.48 2.93 3.20
C GLN A 65 22.67 2.74 4.05
N ALA A 66 23.47 1.86 3.68
CA ALA A 66 24.68 1.70 4.41
C ALA A 66 25.54 2.88 4.09
N ALA A 67 25.90 3.56 5.01
CA ALA A 67 26.61 4.76 4.76
C ALA A 67 28.05 4.50 4.45
#